data_0735213de1a4a8bcfe5f16d7e6f99e11
#
_entry.id   0735213de1a4a8bcfe5f16d7e6f99e11
#
_cell.length_a   1.000
_cell.length_b   1.000
_cell.length_c   1.000
_cell.angle_alpha   90.00
_cell.angle_beta   90.00
_cell.angle_gamma   90.00
#
_symmetry.space_group_name_H-M   'P 1'
#
loop_
_entity.id
_entity.type
_entity.pdbx_description
1 polymer ?
#
loop_
_entity_poly.entity_id
_entity_poly.type
_entity_poly.pdbx_seq_one_letter_code
_entity_poly.pdbx_strand_id
1 'polypeptide(L)'
;MLEKFIKLTEEVKRQKKEFEQIKNEVVLLDNERLKKVVEIAKEAIIFEKIFKEKIKYNNSREWHSDEVKYFYDENGKALKGILVGEINLSYHRGNTGGERVDKELFLMEDGSWKVFIYEARWTYYADCSNEYKRTIAENQDISMFDIDEIIKNIIEEVQNSLKYIVDEKNKQLERLEKLKSLKIS
;
A
#
# COMPACT_ATOMS: atom_id res chain seq x y z
N MET A 1 23.94 34.67 -37.18
CA MET A 1 22.98 33.56 -36.95
C MET A 1 23.66 32.38 -36.22
N LEU A 2 24.78 31.87 -36.68
CA LEU A 2 25.52 30.73 -36.09
C LEU A 2 25.96 30.98 -34.61
N GLU A 3 26.53 32.15 -34.31
CA GLU A 3 26.94 32.50 -32.94
C GLU A 3 25.76 32.50 -31.93
N LYS A 4 24.60 33.02 -32.36
CA LYS A 4 23.41 32.99 -31.52
C LYS A 4 22.92 31.56 -31.25
N PHE A 5 23.02 30.68 -32.25
CA PHE A 5 22.70 29.28 -32.11
C PHE A 5 23.67 28.55 -31.16
N ILE A 6 24.99 28.81 -31.27
CA ILE A 6 26.01 28.25 -30.38
C ILE A 6 25.73 28.65 -28.93
N LYS A 7 25.54 29.96 -28.64
CA LYS A 7 25.22 30.46 -27.29
C LYS A 7 23.95 29.79 -26.71
N LEU A 8 22.89 29.66 -27.51
CA LEU A 8 21.65 29.02 -27.08
C LEU A 8 21.88 27.53 -26.75
N THR A 9 22.70 26.83 -27.54
CA THR A 9 23.02 25.42 -27.32
C THR A 9 23.83 25.23 -26.03
N GLU A 10 24.77 26.12 -25.75
CA GLU A 10 25.56 26.09 -24.49
C GLU A 10 24.67 26.39 -23.28
N GLU A 11 23.75 27.34 -23.38
CA GLU A 11 22.79 27.62 -22.33
C GLU A 11 21.88 26.42 -22.05
N VAL A 12 21.34 25.77 -23.08
CA VAL A 12 20.53 24.54 -22.92
C VAL A 12 21.32 23.42 -22.23
N LYS A 13 22.60 23.23 -22.58
CA LYS A 13 23.45 22.24 -21.92
C LYS A 13 23.68 22.57 -20.43
N ARG A 14 23.91 23.85 -20.11
CA ARG A 14 24.05 24.29 -18.74
C ARG A 14 22.79 24.04 -17.93
N GLN A 15 21.62 24.46 -18.44
CA GLN A 15 20.33 24.28 -17.79
C GLN A 15 19.98 22.80 -17.58
N LYS A 16 20.29 21.94 -18.55
CA LYS A 16 20.11 20.49 -18.37
C LYS A 16 20.97 19.92 -17.24
N LYS A 17 22.22 20.36 -17.12
CA LYS A 17 23.09 19.93 -16.04
C LYS A 17 22.60 20.39 -14.66
N GLU A 18 22.21 21.65 -14.56
CA GLU A 18 21.62 22.21 -13.33
C GLU A 18 20.32 21.47 -12.96
N PHE A 19 19.45 21.21 -13.93
CA PHE A 19 18.22 20.44 -13.72
C PHE A 19 18.48 19.04 -13.15
N GLU A 20 19.44 18.29 -13.74
CA GLU A 20 19.77 16.96 -13.21
C GLU A 20 20.39 17.02 -11.80
N GLN A 21 21.16 18.05 -11.46
CA GLN A 21 21.68 18.25 -10.12
C GLN A 21 20.55 18.48 -9.12
N ILE A 22 19.62 19.40 -9.41
CA ILE A 22 18.45 19.70 -8.58
C ILE A 22 17.58 18.44 -8.41
N LYS A 23 17.32 17.73 -9.50
CA LYS A 23 16.54 16.49 -9.48
C LYS A 23 17.13 15.46 -8.52
N ASN A 24 18.45 15.25 -8.58
CA ASN A 24 19.14 14.30 -7.71
C ASN A 24 19.08 14.76 -6.23
N GLU A 25 19.21 16.05 -5.96
CA GLU A 25 19.11 16.60 -4.61
C GLU A 25 17.69 16.43 -4.05
N VAL A 26 16.65 16.67 -4.85
CA VAL A 26 15.24 16.42 -4.46
C VAL A 26 15.04 14.96 -4.09
N VAL A 27 15.49 14.01 -4.92
CA VAL A 27 15.37 12.57 -4.63
C VAL A 27 16.07 12.18 -3.33
N LEU A 28 17.24 12.76 -3.04
CA LEU A 28 17.97 12.49 -1.79
C LEU A 28 17.18 12.99 -0.57
N LEU A 29 16.68 14.24 -0.62
CA LEU A 29 15.90 14.84 0.46
C LEU A 29 14.58 14.10 0.71
N ASP A 30 13.89 13.70 -0.35
CA ASP A 30 12.66 12.92 -0.27
C ASP A 30 12.89 11.55 0.38
N ASN A 31 13.97 10.86 0.01
CA ASN A 31 14.34 9.58 0.63
C ASN A 31 14.70 9.73 2.12
N GLU A 32 15.42 10.80 2.49
CA GLU A 32 15.73 11.08 3.90
C GLU A 32 14.46 11.41 4.70
N ARG A 33 13.55 12.20 4.13
CA ARG A 33 12.26 12.54 4.72
C ARG A 33 11.41 11.30 4.94
N LEU A 34 11.29 10.45 3.92
CA LEU A 34 10.53 9.21 3.99
C LEU A 34 11.09 8.26 5.04
N LYS A 35 12.42 8.09 5.10
CA LYS A 35 13.09 7.27 6.11
C LYS A 35 12.75 7.73 7.52
N LYS A 36 12.81 9.04 7.81
CA LYS A 36 12.45 9.59 9.13
C LYS A 36 11.00 9.34 9.49
N VAL A 37 10.07 9.50 8.52
CA VAL A 37 8.65 9.23 8.75
C VAL A 37 8.43 7.76 9.10
N VAL A 38 9.06 6.83 8.38
CA VAL A 38 8.96 5.39 8.65
C VAL A 38 9.52 5.04 10.03
N GLU A 39 10.69 5.58 10.40
CA GLU A 39 11.30 5.34 11.72
C GLU A 39 10.38 5.75 12.87
N ILE A 40 9.65 6.87 12.71
CA ILE A 40 8.71 7.34 13.73
C ILE A 40 7.41 6.52 13.74
N ALA A 41 6.88 6.21 12.56
CA ALA A 41 5.56 5.63 12.41
C ALA A 41 5.50 4.11 12.67
N LYS A 42 6.57 3.36 12.37
CA LYS A 42 6.57 1.89 12.41
C LYS A 42 6.14 1.28 13.74
N GLU A 43 6.39 1.96 14.86
CA GLU A 43 6.01 1.49 16.22
C GLU A 43 4.54 1.83 16.56
N ALA A 44 3.95 2.78 15.85
CA ALA A 44 2.58 3.25 16.08
C ALA A 44 1.54 2.57 15.17
N ILE A 45 1.96 1.94 14.08
CA ILE A 45 1.09 1.33 13.08
C ILE A 45 0.72 -0.10 13.46
N ILE A 46 -0.55 -0.46 13.27
CA ILE A 46 -1.04 -1.84 13.34
C ILE A 46 -0.93 -2.46 11.96
N PHE A 47 0.09 -3.31 11.76
CA PHE A 47 0.31 -3.97 10.48
C PHE A 47 -0.60 -5.19 10.32
N GLU A 48 -1.25 -5.29 9.17
CA GLU A 48 -2.13 -6.39 8.82
C GLU A 48 -1.44 -7.45 7.95
N LYS A 49 -1.97 -8.68 7.99
CA LYS A 49 -1.48 -9.76 7.12
C LYS A 49 -1.83 -9.46 5.66
N ILE A 50 -0.84 -9.55 4.78
CA ILE A 50 -1.02 -9.33 3.34
C ILE A 50 -1.61 -10.58 2.71
N PHE A 51 -2.81 -10.47 2.14
CA PHE A 51 -3.45 -11.58 1.44
C PHE A 51 -2.85 -11.78 0.03
N LYS A 52 -2.74 -13.03 -0.38
CA LYS A 52 -2.25 -13.43 -1.70
C LYS A 52 -3.40 -13.58 -2.70
N GLU A 53 -4.45 -14.25 -2.26
CA GLU A 53 -5.63 -14.55 -3.08
C GLU A 53 -6.88 -14.40 -2.21
N LYS A 54 -7.93 -13.89 -2.81
CA LYS A 54 -9.28 -13.90 -2.25
C LYS A 54 -10.24 -14.33 -3.36
N ILE A 55 -10.85 -15.48 -3.20
CA ILE A 55 -11.79 -16.04 -4.18
C ILE A 55 -13.19 -15.96 -3.56
N LYS A 56 -14.09 -15.22 -4.21
CA LYS A 56 -15.51 -15.19 -3.89
C LYS A 56 -16.28 -16.00 -4.91
N TYR A 57 -16.88 -17.12 -4.47
CA TYR A 57 -17.84 -17.84 -5.27
C TYR A 57 -19.25 -17.36 -4.89
N ASN A 58 -19.92 -16.72 -5.83
CA ASN A 58 -21.32 -16.34 -5.66
C ASN A 58 -22.20 -17.36 -6.37
N ASN A 59 -22.37 -18.53 -5.77
CA ASN A 59 -23.44 -19.44 -6.18
C ASN A 59 -24.74 -18.98 -5.53
N SER A 60 -25.72 -18.76 -6.31
CA SER A 60 -27.01 -18.09 -6.16
C SER A 60 -27.84 -18.31 -4.87
N ARG A 61 -27.39 -18.99 -3.85
CA ARG A 61 -28.14 -19.23 -2.59
C ARG A 61 -27.30 -19.45 -1.32
N GLU A 62 -25.97 -19.62 -1.39
CA GLU A 62 -25.14 -19.80 -0.19
C GLU A 62 -23.87 -18.98 -0.30
N TRP A 63 -23.63 -18.12 0.66
CA TRP A 63 -22.35 -17.42 0.82
C TRP A 63 -21.35 -18.42 1.36
N HIS A 64 -20.51 -19.00 0.49
CA HIS A 64 -19.36 -19.76 0.95
C HIS A 64 -18.30 -18.80 1.47
N SER A 65 -17.65 -19.18 2.57
CA SER A 65 -16.54 -18.43 3.15
C SER A 65 -15.46 -18.23 2.10
N ASP A 66 -15.07 -16.96 1.90
CA ASP A 66 -13.94 -16.62 1.05
C ASP A 66 -12.69 -17.38 1.52
N GLU A 67 -12.08 -18.17 0.66
CA GLU A 67 -10.77 -18.74 0.95
C GLU A 67 -9.73 -17.60 0.82
N VAL A 68 -9.12 -17.21 1.94
CA VAL A 68 -8.09 -16.17 1.98
C VAL A 68 -6.73 -16.82 2.16
N LYS A 69 -5.87 -16.67 1.19
CA LYS A 69 -4.46 -17.10 1.26
C LYS A 69 -3.58 -15.88 1.55
N TYR A 70 -2.61 -16.05 2.45
CA TYR A 70 -1.68 -15.00 2.84
C TYR A 70 -0.28 -15.27 2.28
N PHE A 71 0.55 -14.23 2.21
CA PHE A 71 1.97 -14.37 1.98
C PHE A 71 2.68 -14.75 3.27
N TYR A 72 3.72 -15.56 3.14
CA TYR A 72 4.57 -16.02 4.24
C TYR A 72 6.03 -15.76 3.89
N ASP A 73 6.85 -15.48 4.91
CA ASP A 73 8.30 -15.42 4.79
C ASP A 73 8.91 -16.84 4.76
N GLU A 74 10.24 -16.89 4.67
CA GLU A 74 11.01 -18.16 4.64
C GLU A 74 10.85 -19.00 5.93
N ASN A 75 10.45 -18.36 7.03
CA ASN A 75 10.23 -18.99 8.34
C ASN A 75 8.76 -19.40 8.55
N GLY A 76 7.90 -19.24 7.57
CA GLY A 76 6.48 -19.52 7.66
C GLY A 76 5.67 -18.50 8.46
N LYS A 77 6.22 -17.33 8.81
CA LYS A 77 5.48 -16.22 9.42
C LYS A 77 4.73 -15.44 8.34
N ALA A 78 3.45 -15.15 8.57
CA ALA A 78 2.67 -14.34 7.64
C ALA A 78 3.28 -12.94 7.49
N LEU A 79 3.48 -12.52 6.24
CA LEU A 79 3.93 -11.15 5.94
C LEU A 79 2.87 -10.16 6.37
N LYS A 80 3.29 -9.11 7.05
CA LYS A 80 2.43 -8.02 7.48
C LYS A 80 2.92 -6.69 6.92
N GLY A 81 1.99 -5.87 6.47
CA GLY A 81 2.27 -4.55 5.90
C GLY A 81 1.02 -3.70 5.81
N ILE A 82 1.22 -2.45 5.45
CA ILE A 82 0.16 -1.51 5.09
C ILE A 82 0.36 -1.05 3.66
N LEU A 83 -0.73 -0.89 2.91
CA LEU A 83 -0.72 -0.32 1.57
C LEU A 83 -0.52 1.20 1.68
N VAL A 84 0.54 1.72 1.08
CA VAL A 84 0.89 3.15 1.16
C VAL A 84 0.99 3.85 -0.19
N GLY A 85 0.95 3.12 -1.29
CA GLY A 85 0.92 3.68 -2.63
C GLY A 85 0.31 2.70 -3.63
N GLU A 86 -0.40 3.22 -4.64
CA GLU A 86 -1.04 2.44 -5.69
C GLU A 86 -0.89 3.13 -7.04
N ILE A 87 -0.50 2.36 -8.07
CA ILE A 87 -0.43 2.83 -9.46
C ILE A 87 -1.26 1.89 -10.32
N ASN A 88 -2.28 2.44 -10.95
CA ASN A 88 -3.08 1.69 -11.92
C ASN A 88 -2.31 1.51 -13.22
N LEU A 89 -2.06 0.25 -13.62
CA LEU A 89 -1.33 -0.10 -14.84
C LEU A 89 -2.26 -0.37 -16.01
N SER A 90 -3.41 -1.00 -15.74
CA SER A 90 -4.38 -1.33 -16.79
C SER A 90 -5.76 -1.55 -16.19
N TYR A 91 -6.78 -1.15 -16.94
CA TYR A 91 -8.18 -1.38 -16.62
C TYR A 91 -8.93 -1.74 -17.89
N HIS A 92 -9.48 -2.95 -17.94
CA HIS A 92 -10.30 -3.42 -19.04
C HIS A 92 -11.73 -3.66 -18.55
N ARG A 93 -12.68 -2.97 -19.16
CA ARG A 93 -14.10 -3.13 -18.88
C ARG A 93 -14.80 -3.67 -20.12
N GLY A 94 -15.18 -4.95 -20.06
CA GLY A 94 -16.03 -5.58 -21.06
C GLY A 94 -17.51 -5.54 -20.67
N ASN A 95 -18.39 -5.95 -21.59
CA ASN A 95 -19.85 -6.04 -21.33
C ASN A 95 -20.20 -7.13 -20.31
N THR A 96 -19.29 -8.05 -20.01
CA THR A 96 -19.52 -9.25 -19.20
C THR A 96 -18.74 -9.26 -17.89
N GLY A 97 -17.87 -8.28 -17.66
CA GLY A 97 -17.03 -8.20 -16.47
C GLY A 97 -15.92 -7.19 -16.63
N GLY A 98 -14.91 -7.24 -15.76
CA GLY A 98 -13.77 -6.36 -15.79
C GLY A 98 -12.51 -6.98 -15.24
N GLU A 99 -11.39 -6.38 -15.56
CA GLU A 99 -10.06 -6.71 -15.05
C GLU A 99 -9.32 -5.42 -14.68
N ARG A 100 -8.65 -5.44 -13.55
CA ARG A 100 -7.81 -4.35 -13.05
C ARG A 100 -6.45 -4.92 -12.67
N VAL A 101 -5.41 -4.24 -13.05
CA VAL A 101 -4.03 -4.56 -12.66
C VAL A 101 -3.37 -3.31 -12.12
N ASP A 102 -2.91 -3.37 -10.88
CA ASP A 102 -2.24 -2.27 -10.20
C ASP A 102 -0.88 -2.70 -9.67
N LYS A 103 0.04 -1.74 -9.51
CA LYS A 103 1.20 -1.88 -8.64
C LYS A 103 0.87 -1.26 -7.30
N GLU A 104 1.11 -2.03 -6.24
CA GLU A 104 0.85 -1.62 -4.86
C GLU A 104 2.17 -1.58 -4.09
N LEU A 105 2.43 -0.47 -3.41
CA LEU A 105 3.57 -0.31 -2.51
C LEU A 105 3.12 -0.56 -1.08
N PHE A 106 3.77 -1.52 -0.42
CA PHE A 106 3.56 -1.82 0.99
C PHE A 106 4.76 -1.41 1.83
N LEU A 107 4.49 -0.74 2.95
CA LEU A 107 5.41 -0.64 4.07
C LEU A 107 5.24 -1.88 4.96
N MET A 108 6.30 -2.63 5.15
CA MET A 108 6.30 -3.87 5.92
C MET A 108 6.52 -3.62 7.42
N GLU A 109 6.12 -4.58 8.26
CA GLU A 109 6.29 -4.54 9.73
C GLU A 109 7.76 -4.31 10.17
N ASP A 110 8.73 -4.78 9.39
CA ASP A 110 10.16 -4.59 9.62
C ASP A 110 10.72 -3.23 9.14
N GLY A 111 9.87 -2.39 8.56
CA GLY A 111 10.24 -1.10 7.97
C GLY A 111 10.78 -1.20 6.53
N SER A 112 10.82 -2.39 5.94
CA SER A 112 11.19 -2.57 4.54
C SER A 112 10.03 -2.25 3.60
N TRP A 113 10.35 -2.11 2.31
CA TRP A 113 9.39 -1.87 1.25
C TRP A 113 9.19 -3.10 0.39
N LYS A 114 7.95 -3.38 0.00
CA LYS A 114 7.67 -4.38 -1.03
C LYS A 114 6.65 -3.83 -2.03
N VAL A 115 6.92 -4.06 -3.30
CA VAL A 115 6.00 -3.78 -4.40
C VAL A 115 5.29 -5.07 -4.77
N PHE A 116 3.96 -5.00 -4.80
CA PHE A 116 3.10 -6.10 -5.23
C PHE A 116 2.39 -5.72 -6.52
N ILE A 117 2.07 -6.73 -7.32
CA ILE A 117 1.14 -6.60 -8.45
C ILE A 117 -0.19 -7.16 -7.96
N TYR A 118 -1.21 -6.30 -7.95
CA TYR A 118 -2.57 -6.68 -7.61
C TYR A 118 -3.37 -6.87 -8.89
N GLU A 119 -3.97 -8.04 -9.03
CA GLU A 119 -4.86 -8.38 -10.14
C GLU A 119 -6.26 -8.67 -9.57
N ALA A 120 -7.27 -8.02 -10.15
CA ALA A 120 -8.67 -8.27 -9.82
C ALA A 120 -9.45 -8.59 -11.10
N ARG A 121 -10.24 -9.65 -11.07
CA ARG A 121 -11.14 -10.07 -12.14
C ARG A 121 -12.54 -10.26 -11.59
N TRP A 122 -13.53 -9.77 -12.31
CA TRP A 122 -14.92 -9.95 -11.93
C TRP A 122 -15.82 -10.15 -13.15
N THR A 123 -16.91 -10.89 -12.95
CA THR A 123 -17.94 -11.12 -13.96
C THR A 123 -19.30 -10.64 -13.48
N TYR A 124 -20.17 -10.20 -14.39
CA TYR A 124 -21.52 -9.70 -14.09
C TYR A 124 -22.62 -10.75 -14.23
N TYR A 125 -22.30 -11.99 -14.64
CA TYR A 125 -23.28 -13.06 -14.79
C TYR A 125 -23.49 -13.88 -13.50
N ALA A 126 -24.55 -14.70 -13.49
CA ALA A 126 -25.02 -15.44 -12.32
C ALA A 126 -24.01 -16.37 -11.66
N ASP A 127 -22.95 -16.75 -12.37
CA ASP A 127 -21.82 -17.54 -11.85
C ASP A 127 -20.63 -16.64 -11.45
N CYS A 128 -20.93 -15.46 -10.92
CA CYS A 128 -19.92 -14.43 -10.59
C CYS A 128 -18.82 -15.01 -9.69
N SER A 129 -17.65 -15.24 -10.25
CA SER A 129 -16.42 -15.40 -9.50
C SER A 129 -15.70 -14.05 -9.47
N ASN A 130 -15.48 -13.48 -8.29
CA ASN A 130 -14.55 -12.36 -8.11
C ASN A 130 -13.23 -12.98 -7.65
N GLU A 131 -12.22 -12.86 -8.48
CA GLU A 131 -10.89 -13.36 -8.19
C GLU A 131 -9.96 -12.20 -7.92
N TYR A 132 -9.24 -12.26 -6.79
CA TYR A 132 -8.23 -11.28 -6.40
C TYR A 132 -6.93 -12.00 -6.14
N LYS A 133 -5.86 -11.51 -6.76
CA LYS A 133 -4.54 -12.09 -6.61
C LYS A 133 -3.51 -11.00 -6.42
N ARG A 134 -2.60 -11.20 -5.47
CA ARG A 134 -1.40 -10.40 -5.31
C ARG A 134 -0.17 -11.25 -5.54
N THR A 135 0.82 -10.72 -6.23
CA THR A 135 2.13 -11.32 -6.43
C THR A 135 3.21 -10.31 -6.09
N ILE A 136 4.35 -10.77 -5.55
CA ILE A 136 5.49 -9.87 -5.29
C ILE A 136 6.13 -9.53 -6.64
N ALA A 137 6.35 -8.24 -6.90
CA ALA A 137 7.01 -7.78 -8.11
C ALA A 137 8.50 -8.19 -8.10
N GLU A 138 9.03 -8.57 -9.25
CA GLU A 138 10.46 -8.85 -9.41
C GLU A 138 11.31 -7.60 -9.18
N ASN A 139 10.84 -6.45 -9.70
CA ASN A 139 11.46 -5.15 -9.49
C ASN A 139 10.75 -4.39 -8.36
N GLN A 140 11.50 -4.06 -7.31
CA GLN A 140 11.04 -3.34 -6.12
C GLN A 140 11.30 -1.82 -6.22
N ASP A 141 11.30 -1.25 -7.43
CA ASP A 141 11.51 0.18 -7.64
C ASP A 141 10.34 1.01 -7.07
N ILE A 142 10.63 1.76 -6.00
CA ILE A 142 9.68 2.64 -5.32
C ILE A 142 9.66 4.06 -5.91
N SER A 143 10.62 4.43 -6.75
CA SER A 143 10.75 5.78 -7.31
C SER A 143 9.60 6.20 -8.23
N MET A 144 8.78 5.24 -8.65
CA MET A 144 7.58 5.49 -9.45
C MET A 144 6.37 5.98 -8.64
N PHE A 145 6.41 5.85 -7.31
CA PHE A 145 5.32 6.27 -6.43
C PHE A 145 5.55 7.70 -5.92
N ASP A 146 4.47 8.44 -5.70
CA ASP A 146 4.52 9.78 -5.15
C ASP A 146 4.87 9.74 -3.66
N ILE A 147 6.00 10.36 -3.28
CA ILE A 147 6.51 10.38 -1.91
C ILE A 147 5.58 11.13 -0.96
N ASP A 148 4.95 12.22 -1.40
CA ASP A 148 4.02 12.98 -0.55
C ASP A 148 2.74 12.17 -0.29
N GLU A 149 2.26 11.42 -1.28
CA GLU A 149 1.14 10.50 -1.11
C GLU A 149 1.49 9.35 -0.16
N ILE A 150 2.67 8.75 -0.29
CA ILE A 150 3.15 7.72 0.63
C ILE A 150 3.17 8.23 2.08
N ILE A 151 3.75 9.42 2.31
CA ILE A 151 3.82 10.02 3.65
C ILE A 151 2.42 10.29 4.22
N LYS A 152 1.52 10.82 3.40
CA LYS A 152 0.13 11.04 3.78
C LYS A 152 -0.55 9.74 4.22
N ASN A 153 -0.42 8.69 3.44
CA ASN A 153 -1.04 7.39 3.73
C ASN A 153 -0.46 6.76 5.01
N ILE A 154 0.85 6.90 5.27
CA ILE A 154 1.46 6.48 6.54
C ILE A 154 0.85 7.24 7.72
N ILE A 155 0.66 8.56 7.61
CA ILE A 155 0.04 9.37 8.67
C ILE A 155 -1.41 8.93 8.92
N GLU A 156 -2.19 8.66 7.87
CA GLU A 156 -3.56 8.15 7.99
C GLU A 156 -3.60 6.81 8.70
N GLU A 157 -2.66 5.90 8.43
CA GLU A 157 -2.58 4.60 9.10
C GLU A 157 -2.18 4.71 10.57
N VAL A 158 -1.33 5.67 10.94
CA VAL A 158 -1.06 5.99 12.35
C VAL A 158 -2.35 6.47 13.05
N GLN A 159 -3.13 7.33 12.42
CA GLN A 159 -4.41 7.81 12.96
C GLN A 159 -5.43 6.69 13.11
N ASN A 160 -5.54 5.81 12.11
CA ASN A 160 -6.42 4.64 12.14
C ASN A 160 -6.03 3.69 13.28
N SER A 161 -4.73 3.42 13.44
CA SER A 161 -4.20 2.60 14.53
C SER A 161 -4.49 3.18 15.90
N LEU A 162 -4.32 4.49 16.07
CA LEU A 162 -4.68 5.18 17.32
C LEU A 162 -6.17 5.04 17.63
N LYS A 163 -7.04 5.27 16.67
CA LYS A 163 -8.48 5.12 16.83
C LYS A 163 -8.84 3.71 17.27
N TYR A 164 -8.30 2.70 16.57
CA TYR A 164 -8.53 1.28 16.92
C TYR A 164 -8.11 0.97 18.36
N ILE A 165 -6.90 1.40 18.78
CA ILE A 165 -6.39 1.18 20.14
C ILE A 165 -7.29 1.83 21.19
N VAL A 166 -7.76 3.07 20.94
CA VAL A 166 -8.68 3.78 21.84
C VAL A 166 -10.01 3.05 21.97
N ASP A 167 -10.59 2.60 20.86
CA ASP A 167 -11.86 1.87 20.84
C ASP A 167 -11.74 0.52 21.57
N GLU A 168 -10.67 -0.24 21.34
CA GLU A 168 -10.42 -1.50 22.04
C GLU A 168 -10.17 -1.29 23.55
N LYS A 169 -9.41 -0.27 23.92
CA LYS A 169 -9.22 0.12 25.33
C LYS A 169 -10.56 0.40 26.01
N ASN A 170 -11.44 1.17 25.39
CA ASN A 170 -12.75 1.49 25.95
C ASN A 170 -13.62 0.25 26.15
N LYS A 171 -13.63 -0.66 25.16
CA LYS A 171 -14.33 -1.96 25.30
C LYS A 171 -13.78 -2.79 26.48
N GLN A 172 -12.47 -2.82 26.67
CA GLN A 172 -11.86 -3.55 27.79
C GLN A 172 -12.16 -2.88 29.14
N LEU A 173 -12.24 -1.55 29.21
CA LEU A 173 -12.66 -0.82 30.41
C LEU A 173 -14.09 -1.14 30.81
N GLU A 174 -15.03 -1.10 29.85
CA GLU A 174 -16.43 -1.48 30.09
C GLU A 174 -16.55 -2.94 30.59
N ARG A 175 -15.77 -3.85 29.99
CA ARG A 175 -15.72 -5.25 30.43
C ARG A 175 -15.20 -5.38 31.86
N LEU A 176 -14.14 -4.63 32.19
CA LEU A 176 -13.54 -4.60 33.52
C LEU A 176 -14.55 -4.09 34.59
N GLU A 177 -15.29 -3.04 34.30
CA GLU A 177 -16.33 -2.50 35.18
C GLU A 177 -17.45 -3.50 35.41
N LYS A 178 -17.93 -4.16 34.36
CA LYS A 178 -18.92 -5.26 34.50
C LYS A 178 -18.42 -6.39 35.38
N LEU A 179 -17.15 -6.81 35.22
CA LEU A 179 -16.59 -7.87 36.05
C LEU A 179 -16.41 -7.44 37.52
N LYS A 180 -16.08 -6.18 37.77
CA LYS A 180 -15.99 -5.65 39.14
C LYS A 180 -17.36 -5.62 39.81
N SER A 181 -18.43 -5.22 39.09
CA SER A 181 -19.78 -5.20 39.63
C SER A 181 -20.30 -6.60 39.99
N LEU A 182 -19.93 -7.64 39.25
CA LEU A 182 -20.29 -9.04 39.53
C LEU A 182 -19.56 -9.66 40.73
N LYS A 183 -18.38 -9.11 41.15
CA LYS A 183 -17.62 -9.61 42.32
C LYS A 183 -18.10 -9.01 43.67
N ILE A 184 -19.00 -8.00 43.62
CA ILE A 184 -19.48 -7.29 44.83
C ILE A 184 -20.86 -7.82 45.25
N SER A 185 -21.46 -8.70 44.47
CA SER A 185 -22.70 -9.41 44.79
C SER A 185 -22.42 -10.84 45.21
#